data_7422fe4948efd063d381d3879cd79677
#
_entry.id   7422fe4948efd063d381d3879cd79677
#
_cell.length_a   1.000
_cell.length_b   1.000
_cell.length_c   1.000
_cell.angle_alpha   90.00
_cell.angle_beta   90.00
_cell.angle_gamma   90.00
#
_symmetry.space_group_name_H-M   'P 1'
#
loop_
_entity.id
_entity.type
_entity.pdbx_description
1 polymer ?
#
loop_
_entity_poly.entity_id
_entity_poly.type
_entity_poly.pdbx_seq_one_letter_code
_entity_poly.pdbx_strand_id
1 'polypeptide(L)'
;MRAIGIVLAGGNSKRMRELSSKRAVAAMPVAGSYRSIDFALSNMTNSHIQNVAVFTQYNSRSLNLHLSSSKWWDFGRKQGGLYVFTPSITPENGDWYRGTADALYQNLTFLKNSHEPYVVITSGDGVYKLDYNKVLEYHIEKKADITVVCKDMEEGTDVTRFGCVKLNDDGRITDFEEKPMASDATTISCGIYVIRRRQLIELLERCAAEDRYDLVNDILVRYKNLKRIYAYKLDSYWSNIATVDSYYKTNMDFLKPEVRDYFFKQYPDVYTKIDDLPPAKYNPGAVVRNSLVSSGCILNGTVENSILFKKAYVGNNCIIKNSIILNDVYIGDNIVIENCIVESRDTIRANTTYIGTPDNIKIVIEKNERYTL
;
A
#
# COMPACT_ATOMS: atom_id res chain seq x y z
N MET A 1 14.18 16.71 10.36
CA MET A 1 15.32 16.63 9.38
C MET A 1 14.80 16.80 7.98
N ARG A 2 15.67 17.13 6.97
CA ARG A 2 15.17 17.29 5.59
C ARG A 2 15.41 16.02 4.79
N ALA A 3 14.35 15.45 4.25
CA ALA A 3 14.40 14.30 3.36
C ALA A 3 13.42 14.46 2.19
N ILE A 4 13.72 13.78 1.07
CA ILE A 4 12.80 13.57 -0.04
C ILE A 4 12.05 12.28 0.23
N GLY A 5 10.74 12.25 -0.02
CA GLY A 5 9.94 11.05 -0.02
C GLY A 5 9.84 10.43 -1.42
N ILE A 6 10.00 9.13 -1.50
CA ILE A 6 9.75 8.34 -2.71
C ILE A 6 8.78 7.22 -2.37
N VAL A 7 7.68 7.13 -3.12
CA VAL A 7 6.71 6.05 -3.00
C VAL A 7 6.72 5.22 -4.29
N LEU A 8 7.14 3.97 -4.19
CA LEU A 8 7.14 3.02 -5.29
C LEU A 8 5.75 2.38 -5.41
N ALA A 9 5.01 2.74 -6.43
CA ALA A 9 3.61 2.35 -6.66
C ALA A 9 3.37 1.77 -8.06
N GLY A 10 4.44 1.41 -8.77
CA GLY A 10 4.39 0.91 -10.16
C GLY A 10 4.25 -0.61 -10.29
N GLY A 11 4.30 -1.34 -9.18
CA GLY A 11 4.30 -2.80 -9.19
C GLY A 11 2.96 -3.41 -9.63
N ASN A 12 3.05 -4.59 -10.27
CA ASN A 12 1.91 -5.46 -10.55
C ASN A 12 2.05 -6.75 -9.74
N SER A 13 1.03 -7.08 -8.95
CA SER A 13 1.01 -8.32 -8.18
C SER A 13 0.07 -9.34 -8.80
N LYS A 14 0.62 -10.38 -9.43
CA LYS A 14 -0.17 -11.53 -9.92
C LYS A 14 -0.91 -12.24 -8.78
N ARG A 15 -0.42 -12.13 -7.54
CA ARG A 15 -1.03 -12.73 -6.35
C ARG A 15 -2.31 -12.00 -5.88
N MET A 16 -2.56 -10.79 -6.41
CA MET A 16 -3.82 -10.06 -6.23
C MET A 16 -4.92 -10.54 -7.18
N ARG A 17 -4.60 -11.46 -8.09
CA ARG A 17 -5.52 -12.02 -9.09
C ARG A 17 -6.28 -10.89 -9.81
N GLU A 18 -7.58 -11.04 -9.94
CA GLU A 18 -8.47 -10.13 -10.65
C GLU A 18 -8.55 -8.74 -10.03
N LEU A 19 -8.31 -8.60 -8.72
CA LEU A 19 -8.38 -7.32 -8.01
C LEU A 19 -7.37 -6.28 -8.53
N SER A 20 -6.23 -6.73 -9.07
CA SER A 20 -5.21 -5.85 -9.66
C SER A 20 -5.37 -5.65 -11.17
N SER A 21 -6.37 -6.27 -11.81
CA SER A 21 -6.56 -6.17 -13.26
C SER A 21 -6.94 -4.77 -13.75
N LYS A 22 -7.63 -4.00 -12.91
CA LYS A 22 -8.16 -2.66 -13.25
C LYS A 22 -7.48 -1.52 -12.50
N ARG A 23 -6.63 -1.80 -11.51
CA ARG A 23 -5.99 -0.77 -10.67
C ARG A 23 -4.65 -1.23 -10.11
N ALA A 24 -3.76 -0.27 -9.84
CA ALA A 24 -2.51 -0.52 -9.13
C ALA A 24 -2.79 -1.01 -7.70
N VAL A 25 -1.92 -1.85 -7.13
CA VAL A 25 -2.05 -2.33 -5.74
C VAL A 25 -2.07 -1.15 -4.75
N ALA A 26 -1.25 -0.13 -4.97
CA ALA A 26 -1.23 1.08 -4.17
C ALA A 26 -2.55 1.88 -4.17
N ALA A 27 -3.44 1.61 -5.14
CA ALA A 27 -4.78 2.22 -5.23
C ALA A 27 -5.89 1.35 -4.64
N MET A 28 -5.56 0.19 -4.07
CA MET A 28 -6.55 -0.70 -3.45
C MET A 28 -7.21 -0.04 -2.25
N PRO A 29 -8.56 -0.11 -2.17
CA PRO A 29 -9.31 0.41 -1.04
C PRO A 29 -8.98 -0.33 0.26
N VAL A 30 -8.81 0.41 1.36
CA VAL A 30 -8.51 -0.13 2.70
C VAL A 30 -9.40 0.56 3.74
N ALA A 31 -9.83 -0.18 4.76
CA ALA A 31 -10.57 0.32 5.92
C ALA A 31 -11.80 1.18 5.56
N GLY A 32 -12.53 0.82 4.52
CA GLY A 32 -13.78 1.46 4.10
C GLY A 32 -13.61 2.75 3.29
N SER A 33 -12.64 3.61 3.60
CA SER A 33 -12.55 4.94 2.98
C SER A 33 -11.18 5.32 2.45
N TYR A 34 -10.13 4.62 2.84
CA TYR A 34 -8.74 4.88 2.49
C TYR A 34 -8.29 4.09 1.27
N ARG A 35 -7.11 4.40 0.76
CA ARG A 35 -6.35 3.57 -0.16
C ARG A 35 -4.99 3.26 0.45
N SER A 36 -4.38 2.17 0.03
CA SER A 36 -3.09 1.74 0.60
C SER A 36 -2.02 2.84 0.58
N ILE A 37 -1.91 3.60 -0.50
CA ILE A 37 -0.92 4.69 -0.62
C ILE A 37 -1.13 5.81 0.41
N ASP A 38 -2.34 5.99 0.93
CA ASP A 38 -2.66 7.06 1.89
C ASP A 38 -1.85 6.95 3.17
N PHE A 39 -1.53 5.73 3.60
CA PHE A 39 -0.71 5.49 4.78
C PHE A 39 0.72 5.98 4.58
N ALA A 40 1.35 5.65 3.45
CA ALA A 40 2.69 6.13 3.10
C ALA A 40 2.73 7.65 3.00
N LEU A 41 1.78 8.27 2.30
CA LEU A 41 1.69 9.72 2.13
C LEU A 41 1.43 10.44 3.46
N SER A 42 0.57 9.89 4.32
CA SER A 42 0.30 10.42 5.66
C SER A 42 1.55 10.38 6.54
N ASN A 43 2.30 9.29 6.51
CA ASN A 43 3.57 9.20 7.23
C ASN A 43 4.60 10.21 6.72
N MET A 44 4.66 10.48 5.40
CA MET A 44 5.52 11.54 4.84
C MET A 44 5.14 12.92 5.38
N THR A 45 3.85 13.27 5.31
CA THR A 45 3.32 14.54 5.83
C THR A 45 3.59 14.69 7.33
N ASN A 46 3.26 13.68 8.12
CA ASN A 46 3.44 13.69 9.57
C ASN A 46 4.93 13.76 9.98
N SER A 47 5.83 13.31 9.11
CA SER A 47 7.29 13.44 9.30
C SER A 47 7.86 14.72 8.68
N HIS A 48 7.01 15.65 8.23
CA HIS A 48 7.40 16.93 7.59
C HIS A 48 8.24 16.76 6.31
N ILE A 49 8.09 15.63 5.61
CA ILE A 49 8.68 15.40 4.29
C ILE A 49 7.74 16.03 3.25
N GLN A 50 8.15 17.17 2.69
CA GLN A 50 7.29 18.00 1.83
C GLN A 50 7.47 17.75 0.33
N ASN A 51 8.64 17.25 -0.09
CA ASN A 51 8.90 16.84 -1.47
C ASN A 51 8.71 15.33 -1.60
N VAL A 52 7.64 14.91 -2.26
CA VAL A 52 7.30 13.50 -2.41
C VAL A 52 7.07 13.15 -3.87
N ALA A 53 7.77 12.11 -4.34
CA ALA A 53 7.60 11.54 -5.68
C ALA A 53 6.91 10.17 -5.59
N VAL A 54 5.88 9.97 -6.39
CA VAL A 54 5.19 8.68 -6.54
C VAL A 54 5.49 8.12 -7.91
N PHE A 55 6.08 6.93 -7.98
CA PHE A 55 6.43 6.25 -9.22
C PHE A 55 5.34 5.25 -9.56
N THR A 56 4.65 5.45 -10.69
CA THR A 56 3.53 4.62 -11.13
C THR A 56 3.80 4.01 -12.48
N GLN A 57 3.22 2.85 -12.77
CA GLN A 57 3.35 2.18 -14.06
C GLN A 57 2.08 1.40 -14.42
N TYR A 58 1.89 0.21 -13.82
CA TYR A 58 0.76 -0.66 -14.12
C TYR A 58 -0.56 -0.10 -13.59
N ASN A 59 -1.60 -0.09 -14.42
CA ASN A 59 -2.98 0.25 -14.05
C ASN A 59 -3.10 1.55 -13.23
N SER A 60 -2.27 2.55 -13.55
CA SER A 60 -2.07 3.76 -12.74
C SER A 60 -3.23 4.75 -12.79
N ARG A 61 -4.19 4.62 -13.75
CA ARG A 61 -5.27 5.62 -13.95
C ARG A 61 -6.04 5.92 -12.64
N SER A 62 -6.47 4.88 -11.92
CA SER A 62 -7.21 5.05 -10.67
C SER A 62 -6.36 5.69 -9.57
N LEU A 63 -5.06 5.37 -9.53
CA LEU A 63 -4.11 5.97 -8.61
C LEU A 63 -3.88 7.45 -8.93
N ASN A 64 -3.63 7.78 -10.19
CA ASN A 64 -3.42 9.16 -10.63
C ASN A 64 -4.64 10.05 -10.36
N LEU A 65 -5.86 9.52 -10.55
CA LEU A 65 -7.10 10.21 -10.18
C LEU A 65 -7.21 10.45 -8.67
N HIS A 66 -6.74 9.52 -7.85
CA HIS A 66 -6.72 9.70 -6.40
C HIS A 66 -5.74 10.79 -5.97
N LEU A 67 -4.56 10.81 -6.60
CA LEU A 67 -3.48 11.75 -6.33
C LEU A 67 -3.65 13.12 -7.02
N SER A 68 -4.68 13.31 -7.82
CA SER A 68 -4.88 14.53 -8.64
C SER A 68 -4.95 15.82 -7.84
N SER A 69 -5.24 15.75 -6.54
CA SER A 69 -5.18 16.88 -5.62
C SER A 69 -4.34 16.53 -4.40
N SER A 70 -3.17 17.13 -4.31
CA SER A 70 -2.21 16.91 -3.23
C SER A 70 -2.60 17.57 -1.89
N LYS A 71 -3.65 18.39 -1.88
CA LYS A 71 -4.11 19.14 -0.70
C LYS A 71 -4.52 18.23 0.47
N TRP A 72 -4.98 17.03 0.19
CA TRP A 72 -5.45 16.09 1.21
C TRP A 72 -4.34 15.59 2.14
N TRP A 73 -3.09 15.59 1.66
CA TRP A 73 -1.90 15.25 2.43
C TRP A 73 -0.99 16.46 2.68
N ASP A 74 -1.53 17.70 2.53
CA ASP A 74 -0.79 18.95 2.76
C ASP A 74 0.47 19.14 1.88
N PHE A 75 0.51 18.54 0.69
CA PHE A 75 1.60 18.75 -0.28
C PHE A 75 1.33 19.91 -1.24
N GLY A 76 0.25 20.65 -1.09
CA GLY A 76 -0.13 21.79 -1.92
C GLY A 76 0.51 23.13 -1.52
N ARG A 77 1.57 23.14 -0.72
CA ARG A 77 2.23 24.34 -0.23
C ARG A 77 3.13 25.00 -1.28
N LYS A 78 3.53 26.25 -1.05
CA LYS A 78 4.40 27.04 -1.93
C LYS A 78 5.79 26.38 -2.13
N GLN A 79 6.29 25.67 -1.15
CA GLN A 79 7.53 24.89 -1.20
C GLN A 79 7.21 23.42 -0.97
N GLY A 80 7.71 22.55 -1.84
CA GLY A 80 7.41 21.13 -1.84
C GLY A 80 6.41 20.75 -2.93
N GLY A 81 5.89 19.53 -2.85
CA GLY A 81 4.88 19.04 -3.79
C GLY A 81 4.78 17.53 -3.81
N LEU A 82 3.68 17.06 -4.37
CA LEU A 82 3.46 15.66 -4.73
C LEU A 82 3.64 15.53 -6.25
N TYR A 83 4.68 14.82 -6.66
CA TYR A 83 5.02 14.58 -8.05
C TYR A 83 4.67 13.14 -8.42
N VAL A 84 3.93 12.95 -9.51
CA VAL A 84 3.60 11.61 -10.00
C VAL A 84 4.37 11.35 -11.29
N PHE A 85 5.29 10.39 -11.24
CA PHE A 85 6.12 9.99 -12.37
C PHE A 85 5.59 8.69 -12.98
N THR A 86 5.39 8.74 -14.28
CA THR A 86 5.05 7.59 -15.13
C THR A 86 6.19 7.37 -16.14
N PRO A 87 6.34 6.18 -16.70
CA PRO A 87 7.26 5.99 -17.83
C PRO A 87 6.97 7.01 -18.91
N SER A 88 8.02 7.61 -19.45
CA SER A 88 7.92 8.61 -20.53
C SER A 88 8.88 8.26 -21.67
N ILE A 89 8.45 8.48 -22.89
CA ILE A 89 9.29 8.30 -24.06
C ILE A 89 10.25 9.49 -24.14
N THR A 90 11.55 9.20 -24.15
CA THR A 90 12.62 10.17 -24.38
C THR A 90 13.50 9.68 -25.55
N PRO A 91 14.41 10.51 -26.07
CA PRO A 91 15.36 10.03 -27.09
C PRO A 91 16.21 8.84 -26.64
N GLU A 92 16.49 8.74 -25.33
CA GLU A 92 17.31 7.71 -24.72
C GLU A 92 16.52 6.49 -24.24
N ASN A 93 15.19 6.62 -24.07
CA ASN A 93 14.35 5.56 -23.52
C ASN A 93 12.94 5.59 -24.11
N GLY A 94 12.55 4.50 -24.74
CA GLY A 94 11.18 4.29 -25.29
C GLY A 94 10.35 3.27 -24.49
N ASP A 95 10.86 2.74 -23.39
CA ASP A 95 10.29 1.60 -22.69
C ASP A 95 9.68 1.93 -21.33
N TRP A 96 9.02 0.96 -20.77
CA TRP A 96 8.55 0.93 -19.40
C TRP A 96 9.73 0.91 -18.42
N TYR A 97 9.48 1.25 -17.15
CA TYR A 97 10.47 1.00 -16.10
C TYR A 97 10.75 -0.50 -16.00
N ARG A 98 12.01 -0.89 -16.20
CA ARG A 98 12.46 -2.29 -16.15
C ARG A 98 12.56 -2.84 -14.74
N GLY A 99 12.60 -1.94 -13.74
CA GLY A 99 12.66 -2.26 -12.32
C GLY A 99 12.63 -1.00 -11.47
N THR A 100 12.73 -1.19 -10.15
CA THR A 100 12.62 -0.10 -9.18
C THR A 100 13.81 0.87 -9.22
N ALA A 101 15.02 0.38 -9.45
CA ALA A 101 16.19 1.26 -9.64
C ALA A 101 16.14 2.00 -10.98
N ASP A 102 15.64 1.35 -12.04
CA ASP A 102 15.46 1.98 -13.35
C ASP A 102 14.43 3.11 -13.29
N ALA A 103 13.32 2.92 -12.57
CA ALA A 103 12.34 3.98 -12.38
C ALA A 103 12.95 5.23 -11.73
N LEU A 104 13.79 5.04 -10.73
CA LEU A 104 14.51 6.14 -10.07
C LEU A 104 15.55 6.78 -11.00
N TYR A 105 16.27 5.97 -11.76
CA TYR A 105 17.30 6.45 -12.69
C TYR A 105 16.72 7.27 -13.83
N GLN A 106 15.64 6.83 -14.47
CA GLN A 106 14.96 7.59 -15.53
C GLN A 106 14.45 8.96 -15.05
N ASN A 107 14.23 9.11 -13.74
CA ASN A 107 13.81 10.36 -13.11
C ASN A 107 14.89 10.99 -12.22
N LEU A 108 16.16 10.70 -12.50
CA LEU A 108 17.30 11.12 -11.68
C LEU A 108 17.41 12.64 -11.53
N THR A 109 16.93 13.41 -12.50
CA THR A 109 16.86 14.86 -12.48
C THR A 109 16.09 15.38 -11.26
N PHE A 110 15.02 14.70 -10.84
CA PHE A 110 14.30 15.05 -9.62
C PHE A 110 15.19 14.99 -8.38
N LEU A 111 16.00 13.94 -8.26
CA LEU A 111 16.97 13.80 -7.17
C LEU A 111 18.11 14.81 -7.27
N LYS A 112 18.63 15.06 -8.48
CA LYS A 112 19.73 16.01 -8.71
C LYS A 112 19.34 17.45 -8.39
N ASN A 113 18.12 17.84 -8.72
CA ASN A 113 17.60 19.20 -8.48
C ASN A 113 17.13 19.43 -7.03
N SER A 114 17.02 18.39 -6.23
CA SER A 114 16.62 18.49 -4.83
C SER A 114 17.79 18.89 -3.93
N HIS A 115 17.47 19.50 -2.80
CA HIS A 115 18.49 20.01 -1.84
C HIS A 115 18.54 19.21 -0.53
N GLU A 116 17.58 18.33 -0.31
CA GLU A 116 17.48 17.49 0.87
C GLU A 116 18.63 16.46 0.90
N PRO A 117 19.29 16.27 2.06
CA PRO A 117 20.43 15.36 2.15
C PRO A 117 20.07 13.87 2.14
N TYR A 118 18.85 13.53 2.53
CA TYR A 118 18.38 12.15 2.65
C TYR A 118 17.19 11.86 1.75
N VAL A 119 17.00 10.59 1.44
CA VAL A 119 15.86 10.05 0.70
C VAL A 119 15.22 8.95 1.54
N VAL A 120 13.91 9.03 1.73
CA VAL A 120 13.07 7.96 2.29
C VAL A 120 12.33 7.31 1.15
N ILE A 121 12.59 6.04 0.91
CA ILE A 121 11.92 5.24 -0.14
C ILE A 121 10.97 4.28 0.56
N THR A 122 9.73 4.20 0.11
CA THR A 122 8.73 3.26 0.64
C THR A 122 7.90 2.65 -0.48
N SER A 123 7.34 1.46 -0.24
CA SER A 123 6.32 0.87 -1.09
C SER A 123 4.95 1.48 -0.83
N GLY A 124 4.12 1.60 -1.88
CA GLY A 124 2.75 2.12 -1.78
C GLY A 124 1.70 1.09 -1.35
N ASP A 125 2.08 -0.14 -1.07
CA ASP A 125 1.18 -1.26 -0.72
C ASP A 125 1.24 -1.66 0.77
N GLY A 126 1.91 -0.85 1.59
CA GLY A 126 1.99 -1.03 3.04
C GLY A 126 0.92 -0.26 3.81
N VAL A 127 0.38 -0.88 4.86
CA VAL A 127 -0.56 -0.29 5.81
C VAL A 127 0.11 -0.22 7.18
N TYR A 128 0.52 0.99 7.59
CA TYR A 128 1.30 1.21 8.82
C TYR A 128 1.33 2.69 9.20
N LYS A 129 1.71 2.99 10.44
CA LYS A 129 2.11 4.32 10.90
C LYS A 129 3.58 4.29 11.30
N LEU A 130 4.35 5.25 10.82
CA LEU A 130 5.77 5.38 11.12
C LEU A 130 6.21 6.84 11.05
N ASP A 131 6.87 7.30 12.09
CA ASP A 131 7.58 8.59 12.07
C ASP A 131 8.96 8.39 11.42
N TYR A 132 9.10 8.86 10.19
CA TYR A 132 10.36 8.75 9.46
C TYR A 132 11.50 9.59 10.09
N ASN A 133 11.20 10.59 10.92
CA ASN A 133 12.26 11.32 11.63
C ASN A 133 13.03 10.40 12.58
N LYS A 134 12.34 9.48 13.27
CA LYS A 134 13.00 8.49 14.13
C LYS A 134 13.92 7.54 13.35
N VAL A 135 13.51 7.16 12.15
CA VAL A 135 14.35 6.33 11.27
C VAL A 135 15.56 7.11 10.76
N LEU A 136 15.38 8.39 10.43
CA LEU A 136 16.47 9.30 10.02
C LEU A 136 17.47 9.55 11.18
N GLU A 137 16.97 9.75 12.40
CA GLU A 137 17.81 9.89 13.61
C GLU A 137 18.66 8.66 13.83
N TYR A 138 18.04 7.47 13.79
CA TYR A 138 18.73 6.19 13.87
C TYR A 138 19.78 6.01 12.75
N HIS A 139 19.43 6.37 11.51
CA HIS A 139 20.34 6.31 10.36
C HIS A 139 21.61 7.14 10.62
N ILE A 140 21.46 8.33 11.20
CA ILE A 140 22.58 9.23 11.48
C ILE A 140 23.40 8.72 12.68
N GLU A 141 22.74 8.28 13.75
CA GLU A 141 23.38 7.72 14.95
C GLU A 141 24.27 6.54 14.61
N LYS A 142 23.74 5.58 13.83
CA LYS A 142 24.48 4.40 13.37
C LYS A 142 25.51 4.72 12.28
N LYS A 143 25.58 5.96 11.81
CA LYS A 143 26.41 6.37 10.65
C LYS A 143 26.18 5.42 9.47
N ALA A 144 24.94 4.98 9.28
CA ALA A 144 24.57 4.01 8.27
C ALA A 144 24.76 4.57 6.85
N ASP A 145 25.07 3.69 5.91
CA ASP A 145 25.00 4.01 4.50
C ASP A 145 23.57 3.83 3.98
N ILE A 146 22.91 2.75 4.45
CA ILE A 146 21.50 2.48 4.19
C ILE A 146 20.86 1.99 5.49
N THR A 147 19.65 2.46 5.77
CA THR A 147 18.81 1.91 6.85
C THR A 147 17.59 1.27 6.23
N VAL A 148 17.29 0.05 6.64
CA VAL A 148 16.11 -0.73 6.22
C VAL A 148 15.17 -0.82 7.41
N VAL A 149 13.91 -0.44 7.23
CA VAL A 149 12.89 -0.70 8.25
C VAL A 149 12.49 -2.16 8.19
N CYS A 150 12.62 -2.84 9.31
CA CYS A 150 12.38 -4.27 9.44
C CYS A 150 11.33 -4.56 10.49
N LYS A 151 10.66 -5.69 10.36
CA LYS A 151 9.69 -6.19 11.33
C LYS A 151 9.98 -7.65 11.66
N ASP A 152 9.87 -7.99 12.94
CA ASP A 152 9.90 -9.38 13.35
C ASP A 152 8.51 -9.98 13.16
N MET A 153 8.47 -11.13 12.53
CA MET A 153 7.26 -11.89 12.26
C MET A 153 7.14 -13.03 13.27
N GLU A 154 5.91 -13.47 13.52
CA GLU A 154 5.64 -14.64 14.35
C GLU A 154 6.24 -15.90 13.71
N GLU A 155 6.74 -16.79 14.54
CA GLU A 155 7.29 -18.08 14.11
C GLU A 155 6.26 -18.86 13.28
N GLY A 156 6.68 -19.44 12.16
CA GLY A 156 5.79 -20.14 11.24
C GLY A 156 5.05 -19.26 10.21
N THR A 157 5.26 -17.93 10.23
CA THR A 157 4.71 -17.05 9.19
C THR A 157 5.47 -17.26 7.88
N ASP A 158 4.76 -17.37 6.75
CA ASP A 158 5.37 -17.39 5.43
C ASP A 158 6.01 -16.03 5.11
N VAL A 159 7.32 -15.98 5.15
CA VAL A 159 8.14 -14.80 4.87
C VAL A 159 8.73 -14.77 3.47
N THR A 160 8.51 -15.82 2.67
CA THR A 160 9.15 -15.99 1.34
C THR A 160 8.80 -14.91 0.32
N ARG A 161 7.79 -14.12 0.58
CA ARG A 161 7.38 -12.99 -0.28
C ARG A 161 8.07 -11.67 0.05
N PHE A 162 8.88 -11.63 1.09
CA PHE A 162 9.57 -10.43 1.58
C PHE A 162 11.08 -10.57 1.42
N GLY A 163 11.78 -9.47 1.57
CA GLY A 163 13.21 -9.50 1.82
C GLY A 163 13.47 -9.99 3.23
N CYS A 164 14.13 -11.13 3.37
CA CYS A 164 14.50 -11.73 4.64
C CYS A 164 15.87 -11.23 5.08
N VAL A 165 16.02 -10.85 6.36
CA VAL A 165 17.28 -10.28 6.87
C VAL A 165 17.76 -11.02 8.11
N LYS A 166 19.11 -11.16 8.23
CA LYS A 166 19.78 -11.58 9.46
C LYS A 166 20.57 -10.41 10.03
N LEU A 167 20.53 -10.27 11.33
CA LEU A 167 21.12 -9.15 12.05
C LEU A 167 22.20 -9.63 13.01
N ASN A 168 23.20 -8.79 13.25
CA ASN A 168 24.06 -8.94 14.42
C ASN A 168 23.47 -8.19 15.65
N ASP A 169 24.14 -8.28 16.79
CA ASP A 169 23.68 -7.67 18.06
C ASP A 169 23.60 -6.13 17.99
N ASP A 170 24.34 -5.48 17.11
CA ASP A 170 24.32 -4.03 16.91
C ASP A 170 23.22 -3.58 15.94
N GLY A 171 22.42 -4.49 15.40
CA GLY A 171 21.36 -4.23 14.42
C GLY A 171 21.86 -4.05 12.99
N ARG A 172 23.13 -4.37 12.69
CA ARG A 172 23.66 -4.36 11.35
C ARG A 172 23.15 -5.60 10.60
N ILE A 173 22.73 -5.40 9.36
CA ILE A 173 22.31 -6.49 8.47
C ILE A 173 23.56 -7.22 8.02
N THR A 174 23.64 -8.50 8.37
CA THR A 174 24.71 -9.42 8.00
C THR A 174 24.36 -10.26 6.77
N ASP A 175 23.08 -10.50 6.57
CA ASP A 175 22.57 -11.19 5.40
C ASP A 175 21.23 -10.60 4.95
N PHE A 176 21.01 -10.57 3.65
CA PHE A 176 19.79 -10.08 3.02
C PHE A 176 19.47 -10.96 1.81
N GLU A 177 18.31 -11.60 1.82
CA GLU A 177 17.81 -12.41 0.72
C GLU A 177 16.43 -11.85 0.26
N GLU A 178 16.33 -11.48 -1.00
CA GLU A 178 15.07 -10.97 -1.57
C GLU A 178 14.20 -12.14 -2.05
N LYS A 179 13.04 -12.30 -1.42
CA LYS A 179 12.03 -13.31 -1.76
C LYS A 179 12.62 -14.72 -1.94
N PRO A 180 13.27 -15.26 -0.92
CA PRO A 180 13.86 -16.59 -1.00
C PRO A 180 12.80 -17.67 -1.23
N MET A 181 13.19 -18.80 -1.83
CA MET A 181 12.26 -19.94 -2.03
C MET A 181 11.88 -20.61 -0.70
N ALA A 182 12.76 -20.56 0.29
CA ALA A 182 12.53 -20.99 1.67
C ALA A 182 13.39 -20.11 2.59
N SER A 183 12.92 -19.80 3.79
CA SER A 183 13.67 -19.02 4.77
C SER A 183 13.23 -19.35 6.19
N ASP A 184 14.22 -19.51 7.07
CA ASP A 184 14.01 -19.61 8.53
C ASP A 184 14.12 -18.24 9.21
N ALA A 185 14.24 -17.15 8.45
CA ALA A 185 14.35 -15.82 9.00
C ALA A 185 13.02 -15.38 9.62
N THR A 186 13.08 -14.82 10.81
CA THR A 186 11.91 -14.22 11.48
C THR A 186 11.81 -12.72 11.24
N THR A 187 12.89 -12.07 10.77
CA THR A 187 12.93 -10.64 10.51
C THR A 187 12.83 -10.38 8.99
N ILE A 188 11.90 -9.52 8.62
CA ILE A 188 11.66 -9.13 7.23
C ILE A 188 11.87 -7.64 6.98
N SER A 189 12.18 -7.26 5.75
CA SER A 189 12.16 -5.88 5.27
C SER A 189 10.73 -5.43 5.00
N CYS A 190 10.36 -4.28 5.54
CA CYS A 190 9.05 -3.65 5.30
C CYS A 190 8.99 -2.89 3.94
N GLY A 191 10.04 -2.94 3.13
CA GLY A 191 10.11 -2.17 1.89
C GLY A 191 10.26 -0.66 2.11
N ILE A 192 10.88 -0.26 3.22
CA ILE A 192 11.11 1.13 3.59
C ILE A 192 12.60 1.32 3.82
N TYR A 193 13.19 2.30 3.14
CA TYR A 193 14.63 2.51 3.12
C TYR A 193 14.98 3.98 3.33
N VAL A 194 16.07 4.23 4.07
CA VAL A 194 16.68 5.57 4.21
C VAL A 194 18.10 5.50 3.67
N ILE A 195 18.45 6.45 2.80
CA ILE A 195 19.75 6.56 2.17
C ILE A 195 20.13 8.02 1.95
N ARG A 196 21.42 8.35 1.95
CA ARG A 196 21.90 9.69 1.57
C ARG A 196 21.64 9.93 0.08
N ARG A 197 21.05 11.08 -0.27
CA ARG A 197 20.69 11.42 -1.65
C ARG A 197 21.84 11.29 -2.63
N ARG A 198 23.02 11.83 -2.32
CA ARG A 198 24.20 11.72 -3.19
C ARG A 198 24.62 10.26 -3.43
N GLN A 199 24.63 9.46 -2.37
CA GLN A 199 24.97 8.04 -2.47
C GLN A 199 23.94 7.26 -3.31
N LEU A 200 22.64 7.59 -3.18
CA LEU A 200 21.62 6.97 -4.02
C LEU A 200 21.85 7.31 -5.49
N ILE A 201 22.13 8.56 -5.82
CA ILE A 201 22.45 9.00 -7.20
C ILE A 201 23.62 8.18 -7.76
N GLU A 202 24.73 8.09 -7.05
CA GLU A 202 25.92 7.35 -7.47
C GLU A 202 25.63 5.84 -7.71
N LEU A 203 24.81 5.24 -6.82
CA LEU A 203 24.42 3.83 -6.95
C LEU A 203 23.50 3.60 -8.15
N LEU A 204 22.55 4.51 -8.41
CA LEU A 204 21.64 4.43 -9.55
C LEU A 204 22.40 4.60 -10.88
N GLU A 205 23.32 5.57 -10.98
CA GLU A 205 24.18 5.76 -12.16
C GLU A 205 25.04 4.52 -12.45
N ARG A 206 25.57 3.90 -11.40
CA ARG A 206 26.32 2.63 -11.54
C ARG A 206 25.42 1.47 -11.98
N CYS A 207 24.23 1.33 -11.38
CA CYS A 207 23.28 0.31 -11.79
C CYS A 207 22.92 0.44 -13.28
N ALA A 208 22.65 1.66 -13.74
CA ALA A 208 22.32 1.92 -15.13
C ALA A 208 23.48 1.57 -16.09
N ALA A 209 24.72 1.92 -15.71
CA ALA A 209 25.91 1.58 -16.50
C ALA A 209 26.19 0.08 -16.57
N GLU A 210 25.67 -0.72 -15.65
CA GLU A 210 25.84 -2.17 -15.58
C GLU A 210 24.59 -2.96 -16.01
N ASP A 211 23.58 -2.30 -16.62
CA ASP A 211 22.29 -2.90 -17.01
C ASP A 211 21.57 -3.60 -15.85
N ARG A 212 21.53 -2.93 -14.68
CA ARG A 212 20.88 -3.40 -13.46
C ARG A 212 19.71 -2.50 -13.10
N TYR A 213 18.59 -3.09 -12.69
CA TYR A 213 17.32 -2.38 -12.65
C TYR A 213 16.57 -2.48 -11.33
N ASP A 214 16.97 -3.39 -10.43
CA ASP A 214 16.26 -3.66 -9.18
C ASP A 214 16.95 -3.01 -7.97
N LEU A 215 16.20 -2.20 -7.20
CA LEU A 215 16.73 -1.49 -6.03
C LEU A 215 17.18 -2.47 -4.93
N VAL A 216 16.44 -3.54 -4.71
CA VAL A 216 16.71 -4.48 -3.61
C VAL A 216 17.86 -5.39 -4.00
N ASN A 217 17.75 -6.11 -5.11
CA ASN A 217 18.77 -7.06 -5.54
C ASN A 217 20.09 -6.37 -5.92
N ASP A 218 20.03 -5.30 -6.70
CA ASP A 218 21.20 -4.67 -7.30
C ASP A 218 21.88 -3.63 -6.39
N ILE A 219 21.19 -3.17 -5.34
CA ILE A 219 21.76 -2.25 -4.36
C ILE A 219 21.86 -2.90 -2.97
N LEU A 220 20.75 -3.34 -2.37
CA LEU A 220 20.78 -3.83 -0.98
C LEU A 220 21.51 -5.17 -0.86
N VAL A 221 21.08 -6.18 -1.62
CA VAL A 221 21.66 -7.52 -1.56
C VAL A 221 23.13 -7.50 -2.04
N ARG A 222 23.39 -6.83 -3.16
CA ARG A 222 24.72 -6.75 -3.76
C ARG A 222 25.73 -6.07 -2.86
N TYR A 223 25.35 -4.97 -2.22
CA TYR A 223 26.27 -4.17 -1.40
C TYR A 223 26.20 -4.48 0.10
N LYS A 224 25.49 -5.53 0.54
CA LYS A 224 25.32 -5.88 1.96
C LYS A 224 26.62 -6.01 2.74
N ASN A 225 27.69 -6.52 2.12
CA ASN A 225 29.01 -6.68 2.76
C ASN A 225 29.92 -5.44 2.60
N LEU A 226 29.63 -4.56 1.63
CA LEU A 226 30.46 -3.39 1.30
C LEU A 226 29.94 -2.11 1.96
N LYS A 227 28.66 -2.06 2.30
CA LYS A 227 27.99 -0.92 2.91
C LYS A 227 27.57 -1.23 4.34
N ARG A 228 27.46 -0.18 5.15
CA ARG A 228 26.91 -0.29 6.51
C ARG A 228 25.39 -0.20 6.42
N ILE A 229 24.75 -1.36 6.32
CA ILE A 229 23.30 -1.48 6.24
C ILE A 229 22.79 -1.87 7.62
N TYR A 230 21.89 -1.06 8.18
CA TYR A 230 21.31 -1.28 9.53
C TYR A 230 19.81 -1.46 9.44
N ALA A 231 19.27 -2.29 10.33
CA ALA A 231 17.85 -2.52 10.47
C ALA A 231 17.27 -1.62 11.56
N TYR A 232 16.24 -0.84 11.21
CA TYR A 232 15.39 -0.15 12.18
C TYR A 232 14.17 -1.03 12.47
N LYS A 233 13.99 -1.47 13.70
CA LYS A 233 12.87 -2.34 14.09
C LYS A 233 11.58 -1.55 14.21
N LEU A 234 10.53 -2.03 13.55
CA LEU A 234 9.17 -1.49 13.61
C LEU A 234 8.32 -2.38 14.53
N ASP A 235 8.02 -1.91 15.73
CA ASP A 235 7.24 -2.66 16.71
C ASP A 235 5.73 -2.50 16.54
N SER A 236 5.29 -1.43 15.87
CA SER A 236 3.88 -1.11 15.64
C SER A 236 3.25 -1.99 14.54
N TYR A 237 1.92 -1.83 14.36
CA TYR A 237 1.19 -2.52 13.29
C TYR A 237 1.80 -2.23 11.92
N TRP A 238 2.02 -3.28 11.16
CA TRP A 238 2.41 -3.22 9.77
C TRP A 238 1.80 -4.40 9.02
N SER A 239 1.26 -4.13 7.83
CA SER A 239 0.78 -5.15 6.91
C SER A 239 1.05 -4.74 5.47
N ASN A 240 1.24 -5.72 4.59
CA ASN A 240 1.39 -5.54 3.16
C ASN A 240 0.22 -6.20 2.44
N ILE A 241 -0.40 -5.49 1.50
CA ILE A 241 -1.61 -5.94 0.81
C ILE A 241 -1.35 -6.54 -0.59
N ALA A 242 -0.17 -7.07 -0.84
CA ALA A 242 0.23 -7.56 -2.17
C ALA A 242 -0.36 -8.92 -2.56
N THR A 243 -1.18 -9.56 -1.72
CA THR A 243 -1.90 -10.81 -2.03
C THR A 243 -3.37 -10.70 -1.63
N VAL A 244 -4.25 -11.53 -2.22
CA VAL A 244 -5.68 -11.57 -1.86
C VAL A 244 -5.86 -11.82 -0.37
N ASP A 245 -5.15 -12.80 0.19
CA ASP A 245 -5.27 -13.18 1.61
C ASP A 245 -4.78 -12.06 2.53
N SER A 246 -3.61 -11.46 2.24
CA SER A 246 -3.12 -10.35 3.04
C SER A 246 -4.00 -9.09 2.91
N TYR A 247 -4.56 -8.83 1.74
CA TYR A 247 -5.52 -7.76 1.52
C TYR A 247 -6.80 -7.97 2.34
N TYR A 248 -7.35 -9.19 2.28
CA TYR A 248 -8.53 -9.56 3.06
C TYR A 248 -8.26 -9.42 4.57
N LYS A 249 -7.20 -10.06 5.06
CA LYS A 249 -6.79 -10.01 6.48
C LYS A 249 -6.58 -8.58 6.96
N THR A 250 -5.84 -7.77 6.20
CA THR A 250 -5.56 -6.37 6.55
C THR A 250 -6.86 -5.57 6.69
N ASN A 251 -7.81 -5.73 5.77
CA ASN A 251 -9.10 -5.06 5.89
C ASN A 251 -9.87 -5.56 7.12
N MET A 252 -9.98 -6.88 7.32
CA MET A 252 -10.71 -7.46 8.44
C MET A 252 -10.11 -7.07 9.81
N ASP A 253 -8.81 -6.82 9.88
CA ASP A 253 -8.16 -6.30 11.10
C ASP A 253 -8.74 -4.96 11.55
N PHE A 254 -9.24 -4.13 10.64
CA PHE A 254 -9.92 -2.88 11.01
C PHE A 254 -11.30 -3.07 11.68
N LEU A 255 -11.83 -4.29 11.73
CA LEU A 255 -12.99 -4.62 12.56
C LEU A 255 -12.63 -4.76 14.04
N LYS A 256 -11.34 -4.96 14.36
CA LYS A 256 -10.82 -5.03 15.73
C LYS A 256 -10.72 -3.60 16.30
N PRO A 257 -11.30 -3.34 17.49
CA PRO A 257 -11.26 -2.00 18.09
C PRO A 257 -9.85 -1.44 18.28
N GLU A 258 -8.89 -2.28 18.71
CA GLU A 258 -7.51 -1.88 18.95
C GLU A 258 -6.80 -1.39 17.68
N VAL A 259 -7.05 -2.02 16.52
CA VAL A 259 -6.49 -1.60 15.24
C VAL A 259 -7.13 -0.28 14.77
N ARG A 260 -8.45 -0.15 14.86
CA ARG A 260 -9.14 1.10 14.52
C ARG A 260 -8.68 2.26 15.39
N ASP A 261 -8.59 2.03 16.69
CA ASP A 261 -8.20 3.07 17.64
C ASP A 261 -6.74 3.51 17.40
N TYR A 262 -5.85 2.56 17.11
CA TYR A 262 -4.48 2.86 16.71
C TYR A 262 -4.41 3.75 15.45
N PHE A 263 -5.18 3.41 14.40
CA PHE A 263 -5.10 4.17 13.16
C PHE A 263 -5.88 5.48 13.19
N PHE A 264 -7.07 5.54 13.83
CA PHE A 264 -8.02 6.63 13.64
C PHE A 264 -8.32 7.48 14.88
N LYS A 265 -7.87 7.05 16.07
CA LYS A 265 -8.02 7.83 17.29
C LYS A 265 -6.70 8.27 17.92
N GLN A 266 -5.60 7.61 17.58
CA GLN A 266 -4.27 7.97 18.07
C GLN A 266 -3.55 8.83 17.03
N TYR A 267 -2.91 9.90 17.51
CA TYR A 267 -2.02 10.70 16.68
C TYR A 267 -0.75 9.90 16.30
N PRO A 268 -0.18 10.08 15.10
CA PRO A 268 -0.58 11.01 14.03
C PRO A 268 -1.77 10.49 13.21
N ASP A 269 -2.51 11.43 12.58
CA ASP A 269 -3.66 11.12 11.76
C ASP A 269 -3.28 10.46 10.41
N VAL A 270 -4.18 9.67 9.88
CA VAL A 270 -4.11 9.15 8.51
C VAL A 270 -5.02 9.98 7.61
N TYR A 271 -4.45 10.59 6.58
CA TYR A 271 -5.16 11.44 5.63
C TYR A 271 -5.56 10.65 4.38
N THR A 272 -6.68 11.03 3.79
CA THR A 272 -7.14 10.49 2.50
C THR A 272 -7.94 11.53 1.73
N LYS A 273 -8.15 11.29 0.46
CA LYS A 273 -9.08 12.08 -0.36
C LYS A 273 -10.50 11.93 0.15
N ILE A 274 -11.11 13.03 0.55
CA ILE A 274 -12.49 13.07 1.01
C ILE A 274 -13.40 13.23 -0.20
N ASP A 275 -14.42 12.36 -0.30
CA ASP A 275 -15.53 12.50 -1.24
C ASP A 275 -16.72 13.07 -0.50
N ASP A 276 -17.40 14.03 -1.11
CA ASP A 276 -18.63 14.62 -0.56
C ASP A 276 -19.82 13.69 -0.82
N LEU A 277 -20.05 12.78 0.13
CA LEU A 277 -21.08 11.76 0.09
C LEU A 277 -22.00 11.84 1.32
N PRO A 278 -23.30 11.52 1.15
CA PRO A 278 -24.20 11.45 2.28
C PRO A 278 -23.78 10.36 3.28
N PRO A 279 -24.19 10.44 4.54
CA PRO A 279 -24.03 9.33 5.50
C PRO A 279 -24.66 8.04 4.98
N ALA A 280 -24.22 6.92 5.54
CA ALA A 280 -24.84 5.63 5.27
C ALA A 280 -26.30 5.62 5.76
N LYS A 281 -27.21 5.04 4.96
CA LYS A 281 -28.63 4.90 5.27
C LYS A 281 -28.97 3.46 5.62
N TYR A 282 -29.57 3.27 6.77
CA TYR A 282 -30.07 1.99 7.26
C TYR A 282 -31.59 2.01 7.18
N ASN A 283 -32.18 1.21 6.31
CA ASN A 283 -33.61 1.12 6.16
C ASN A 283 -34.23 0.20 7.23
N PRO A 284 -35.56 0.31 7.50
CA PRO A 284 -36.22 -0.60 8.44
C PRO A 284 -35.98 -2.07 8.12
N GLY A 285 -35.57 -2.86 9.12
CA GLY A 285 -35.23 -4.28 8.96
C GLY A 285 -33.75 -4.54 8.65
N ALA A 286 -32.94 -3.53 8.38
CA ALA A 286 -31.50 -3.71 8.24
C ALA A 286 -30.84 -4.09 9.59
N VAL A 287 -29.98 -5.11 9.57
CA VAL A 287 -29.22 -5.56 10.75
C VAL A 287 -27.75 -5.47 10.44
N VAL A 288 -27.00 -4.66 11.22
CA VAL A 288 -25.57 -4.50 11.04
C VAL A 288 -24.84 -4.83 12.34
N ARG A 289 -23.88 -5.76 12.29
CA ARG A 289 -23.10 -6.22 13.43
C ARG A 289 -21.63 -6.26 13.10
N ASN A 290 -20.78 -5.74 13.98
CA ASN A 290 -19.32 -5.76 13.85
C ASN A 290 -18.83 -5.46 12.43
N SER A 291 -19.30 -4.37 11.82
CA SER A 291 -19.04 -4.06 10.42
C SER A 291 -18.65 -2.59 10.24
N LEU A 292 -17.81 -2.30 9.24
CA LEU A 292 -17.52 -0.95 8.80
C LEU A 292 -18.39 -0.62 7.58
N VAL A 293 -19.16 0.45 7.66
CA VAL A 293 -20.03 0.93 6.57
C VAL A 293 -19.65 2.34 6.21
N SER A 294 -19.21 2.54 4.98
CA SER A 294 -18.74 3.84 4.49
C SER A 294 -19.88 4.73 4.00
N SER A 295 -19.56 6.01 3.76
CA SER A 295 -20.51 7.02 3.28
C SER A 295 -21.18 6.61 1.96
N GLY A 296 -22.46 7.02 1.82
CA GLY A 296 -23.26 6.76 0.63
C GLY A 296 -23.83 5.34 0.52
N CYS A 297 -23.58 4.45 1.50
CA CYS A 297 -24.18 3.11 1.51
C CYS A 297 -25.67 3.15 1.84
N ILE A 298 -26.43 2.22 1.26
CA ILE A 298 -27.86 2.00 1.57
C ILE A 298 -28.06 0.52 1.89
N LEU A 299 -28.57 0.22 3.07
CA LEU A 299 -28.67 -1.13 3.59
C LEU A 299 -30.14 -1.52 3.90
N ASN A 300 -30.58 -2.64 3.33
CA ASN A 300 -31.89 -3.24 3.62
C ASN A 300 -31.78 -4.67 4.18
N GLY A 301 -30.58 -5.27 4.17
CA GLY A 301 -30.32 -6.65 4.59
C GLY A 301 -29.48 -6.76 5.86
N THR A 302 -28.97 -7.96 6.11
CA THR A 302 -28.09 -8.28 7.23
C THR A 302 -26.64 -8.23 6.81
N VAL A 303 -25.81 -7.52 7.58
CA VAL A 303 -24.36 -7.38 7.36
C VAL A 303 -23.63 -7.68 8.66
N GLU A 304 -22.79 -8.71 8.65
CA GLU A 304 -22.04 -9.16 9.82
C GLU A 304 -20.55 -9.33 9.48
N ASN A 305 -19.66 -8.90 10.38
CA ASN A 305 -18.21 -9.04 10.25
C ASN A 305 -17.71 -8.64 8.86
N SER A 306 -18.18 -7.52 8.31
CA SER A 306 -17.95 -7.16 6.92
C SER A 306 -17.57 -5.70 6.77
N ILE A 307 -16.95 -5.37 5.63
CA ILE A 307 -16.57 -4.01 5.29
C ILE A 307 -17.25 -3.62 3.99
N LEU A 308 -18.08 -2.58 4.06
CA LEU A 308 -18.74 -1.97 2.92
C LEU A 308 -18.08 -0.63 2.61
N PHE A 309 -17.48 -0.55 1.43
CA PHE A 309 -16.89 0.66 0.90
C PHE A 309 -17.96 1.62 0.35
N LYS A 310 -17.54 2.79 -0.09
CA LYS A 310 -18.42 3.91 -0.47
C LYS A 310 -19.48 3.51 -1.49
N LYS A 311 -20.74 3.96 -1.27
CA LYS A 311 -21.88 3.79 -2.19
C LYS A 311 -22.27 2.35 -2.48
N ALA A 312 -22.03 1.42 -1.57
CA ALA A 312 -22.57 0.08 -1.68
C ALA A 312 -24.09 0.08 -1.40
N TYR A 313 -24.84 -0.61 -2.25
CA TYR A 313 -26.27 -0.85 -2.04
C TYR A 313 -26.50 -2.32 -1.71
N VAL A 314 -27.21 -2.59 -0.63
CA VAL A 314 -27.59 -3.94 -0.20
C VAL A 314 -29.11 -4.06 -0.21
N GLY A 315 -29.62 -4.98 -1.04
CA GLY A 315 -31.04 -5.23 -1.22
C GLY A 315 -31.71 -5.93 -0.03
N ASN A 316 -33.02 -6.20 -0.18
CA ASN A 316 -33.82 -6.86 0.84
C ASN A 316 -33.46 -8.34 0.98
N ASN A 317 -33.62 -8.90 2.17
CA ASN A 317 -33.34 -10.31 2.49
C ASN A 317 -31.90 -10.75 2.11
N CYS A 318 -30.96 -9.82 2.04
CA CYS A 318 -29.55 -10.14 1.81
C CYS A 318 -28.86 -10.54 3.10
N ILE A 319 -27.90 -11.44 3.01
CA ILE A 319 -27.03 -11.84 4.11
C ILE A 319 -25.59 -11.71 3.62
N ILE A 320 -24.85 -10.78 4.23
CA ILE A 320 -23.43 -10.53 3.93
C ILE A 320 -22.63 -10.83 5.19
N LYS A 321 -21.72 -11.80 5.11
CA LYS A 321 -20.88 -12.22 6.24
C LYS A 321 -19.42 -12.31 5.85
N ASN A 322 -18.53 -11.94 6.76
CA ASN A 322 -17.08 -12.09 6.60
C ASN A 322 -16.61 -11.64 5.21
N SER A 323 -17.11 -10.51 4.71
CA SER A 323 -16.93 -10.14 3.31
C SER A 323 -16.53 -8.68 3.15
N ILE A 324 -15.88 -8.38 2.04
CA ILE A 324 -15.48 -7.04 1.65
C ILE A 324 -16.25 -6.66 0.39
N ILE A 325 -17.07 -5.63 0.47
CA ILE A 325 -17.84 -5.09 -0.66
C ILE A 325 -17.17 -3.77 -1.07
N LEU A 326 -16.57 -3.74 -2.25
CA LEU A 326 -15.84 -2.56 -2.72
C LEU A 326 -16.79 -1.44 -3.19
N ASN A 327 -16.22 -0.32 -3.69
CA ASN A 327 -16.98 0.89 -4.00
C ASN A 327 -18.00 0.70 -5.12
N ASP A 328 -19.13 1.39 -5.01
CA ASP A 328 -20.19 1.47 -6.04
C ASP A 328 -20.81 0.10 -6.42
N VAL A 329 -20.80 -0.88 -5.51
CA VAL A 329 -21.39 -2.20 -5.74
C VAL A 329 -22.90 -2.13 -5.48
N TYR A 330 -23.67 -2.73 -6.38
CA TYR A 330 -25.11 -2.93 -6.23
C TYR A 330 -25.42 -4.40 -5.99
N ILE A 331 -26.00 -4.72 -4.84
CA ILE A 331 -26.41 -6.06 -4.46
C ILE A 331 -27.94 -6.10 -4.49
N GLY A 332 -28.52 -6.91 -5.41
CA GLY A 332 -29.96 -7.10 -5.53
C GLY A 332 -30.59 -7.81 -4.32
N ASP A 333 -31.84 -8.21 -4.42
CA ASP A 333 -32.56 -8.85 -3.32
C ASP A 333 -32.26 -10.36 -3.20
N ASN A 334 -32.44 -10.93 -2.01
CA ASN A 334 -32.34 -12.36 -1.70
C ASN A 334 -30.94 -12.94 -2.03
N ILE A 335 -29.88 -12.29 -1.62
CA ILE A 335 -28.49 -12.66 -1.92
C ILE A 335 -27.78 -13.09 -0.65
N VAL A 336 -26.96 -14.15 -0.77
CA VAL A 336 -26.04 -14.59 0.28
C VAL A 336 -24.60 -14.42 -0.22
N ILE A 337 -23.79 -13.66 0.52
CA ILE A 337 -22.36 -13.45 0.26
C ILE A 337 -21.59 -13.76 1.55
N GLU A 338 -20.70 -14.74 1.49
CA GLU A 338 -19.90 -15.16 2.64
C GLU A 338 -18.45 -15.44 2.24
N ASN A 339 -17.48 -14.94 3.02
CA ASN A 339 -16.05 -15.08 2.78
C ASN A 339 -15.65 -14.65 1.35
N CYS A 340 -16.13 -13.48 0.93
CA CYS A 340 -15.95 -12.96 -0.42
C CYS A 340 -15.35 -11.55 -0.43
N ILE A 341 -14.73 -11.23 -1.56
CA ILE A 341 -14.42 -9.84 -1.95
C ILE A 341 -15.18 -9.55 -3.23
N VAL A 342 -16.12 -8.60 -3.18
CA VAL A 342 -16.89 -8.18 -4.36
C VAL A 342 -16.22 -6.96 -4.98
N GLU A 343 -15.89 -7.05 -6.27
CA GLU A 343 -15.15 -6.02 -7.01
C GLU A 343 -15.99 -4.74 -7.19
N SER A 344 -15.30 -3.60 -7.26
CA SER A 344 -15.94 -2.29 -7.39
C SER A 344 -16.76 -2.18 -8.66
N ARG A 345 -17.90 -1.47 -8.54
CA ARG A 345 -18.85 -1.21 -9.64
C ARG A 345 -19.52 -2.45 -10.19
N ASP A 346 -19.54 -3.53 -9.45
CA ASP A 346 -20.25 -4.74 -9.82
C ASP A 346 -21.75 -4.62 -9.51
N THR A 347 -22.55 -5.34 -10.30
CA THR A 347 -23.99 -5.50 -10.07
C THR A 347 -24.29 -6.96 -9.84
N ILE A 348 -24.56 -7.31 -8.58
CA ILE A 348 -24.92 -8.67 -8.20
C ILE A 348 -26.43 -8.83 -8.37
N ARG A 349 -26.83 -9.78 -9.23
CA ARG A 349 -28.26 -10.03 -9.54
C ARG A 349 -28.96 -10.72 -8.40
N ALA A 350 -30.24 -10.42 -8.22
CA ALA A 350 -31.08 -11.02 -7.19
C ALA A 350 -31.08 -12.57 -7.26
N ASN A 351 -31.34 -13.20 -6.12
CA ASN A 351 -31.44 -14.64 -5.96
C ASN A 351 -30.15 -15.42 -6.29
N THR A 352 -28.98 -14.84 -6.02
CA THR A 352 -27.68 -15.48 -6.20
C THR A 352 -26.98 -15.73 -4.87
N THR A 353 -26.06 -16.69 -4.86
CA THR A 353 -25.28 -17.05 -3.67
C THR A 353 -23.81 -17.18 -4.02
N TYR A 354 -22.96 -16.50 -3.23
CA TYR A 354 -21.51 -16.57 -3.35
C TYR A 354 -20.91 -16.92 -1.99
N ILE A 355 -20.29 -18.07 -1.92
CA ILE A 355 -19.67 -18.57 -0.69
C ILE A 355 -18.23 -18.96 -1.00
N GLY A 356 -17.29 -18.34 -0.28
CA GLY A 356 -15.91 -18.74 -0.15
C GLY A 356 -15.68 -19.48 1.16
N THR A 357 -14.43 -19.77 1.47
CA THR A 357 -14.02 -20.34 2.76
C THR A 357 -13.00 -19.42 3.43
N PRO A 358 -12.79 -19.50 4.76
CA PRO A 358 -11.78 -18.72 5.45
C PRO A 358 -10.37 -18.88 4.86
N ASP A 359 -10.04 -20.06 4.35
CA ASP A 359 -8.74 -20.39 3.75
C ASP A 359 -8.67 -20.09 2.25
N ASN A 360 -9.80 -19.80 1.61
CA ASN A 360 -9.87 -19.46 0.19
C ASN A 360 -10.97 -18.44 -0.07
N ILE A 361 -10.61 -17.19 0.09
CA ILE A 361 -11.50 -16.04 -0.14
C ILE A 361 -11.89 -15.97 -1.61
N LYS A 362 -13.19 -15.95 -1.88
CA LYS A 362 -13.72 -15.87 -3.25
C LYS A 362 -13.76 -14.42 -3.72
N ILE A 363 -13.16 -14.17 -4.88
CA ILE A 363 -13.33 -12.90 -5.58
C ILE A 363 -14.56 -12.99 -6.46
N VAL A 364 -15.48 -12.05 -6.31
CA VAL A 364 -16.71 -11.96 -7.10
C VAL A 364 -16.56 -10.81 -8.09
N ILE A 365 -16.67 -11.12 -9.37
CA ILE A 365 -16.66 -10.16 -10.47
C ILE A 365 -17.82 -10.50 -11.39
N GLU A 366 -18.79 -9.60 -11.46
CA GLU A 366 -19.92 -9.70 -12.36
C GLU A 366 -19.82 -8.63 -13.46
N LYS A 367 -20.39 -8.91 -14.62
CA LYS A 367 -20.48 -7.91 -15.70
C LYS A 367 -21.39 -6.78 -15.25
N ASN A 368 -20.86 -5.57 -15.33
CA ASN A 368 -21.60 -4.39 -14.93
C ASN A 368 -22.44 -3.84 -16.09
N GLU A 369 -23.73 -4.11 -16.11
CA GLU A 369 -24.66 -3.61 -17.12
C GLU A 369 -24.94 -2.10 -16.99
N ARG A 370 -24.63 -1.49 -15.83
CA ARG A 370 -24.85 -0.03 -15.61
C ARG A 370 -23.77 0.84 -16.23
N TYR A 371 -22.60 0.28 -16.52
CA TYR A 371 -21.43 1.02 -16.99
C TYR A 371 -20.87 0.48 -18.32
N THR A 372 -21.59 -0.37 -19.02
CA THR A 372 -21.31 -0.72 -20.41
C THR A 372 -21.74 0.46 -21.29
N LEU A 373 -20.78 1.34 -21.59
CA LEU A 373 -20.82 2.24 -22.72
C LEU A 373 -20.02 1.62 -23.85
#